data_5537f1a1c1e8c9c70f0f836007b39a1a
#
_entry.id   5537f1a1c1e8c9c70f0f836007b39a1a
#
_cell.length_a   1.000
_cell.length_b   1.000
_cell.length_c   1.000
_cell.angle_alpha   90.00
_cell.angle_beta   90.00
_cell.angle_gamma   90.00
#
_symmetry.space_group_name_H-M   'P 1'
#
loop_
_entity.id
_entity.type
_entity.pdbx_description
1 polymer ?
#
loop_
_entity_poly.entity_id
_entity_poly.type
_entity_poly.pdbx_seq_one_letter_code
_entity_poly.pdbx_strand_id
1 'polypeptide(L)'
;MHARVVRNQIQPGKLDEWLALIQESIVPALKGQHGFQGFVAMIDREHDKSIGYSMWDSEADLAASEASGNYQQQIAKLGSVLAGSPARDVYEVTVVA
;
A
#
# COMPACT_ATOMS: atom_id res chain seq x y z
N MET A 1 -10.83 -13.58 0.15
CA MET A 1 -10.22 -12.24 0.10
C MET A 1 -8.73 -12.35 0.34
N HIS A 2 -7.95 -11.60 -0.41
CA HIS A 2 -6.49 -11.54 -0.27
C HIS A 2 -6.06 -10.12 0.06
N ALA A 3 -4.92 -9.98 0.73
CA ALA A 3 -4.36 -8.69 1.08
C ALA A 3 -2.91 -8.59 0.62
N ARG A 4 -2.55 -7.42 0.08
CA ARG A 4 -1.17 -7.04 -0.18
C ARG A 4 -0.73 -6.10 0.93
N VAL A 5 0.32 -6.49 1.64
CA VAL A 5 0.88 -5.74 2.76
C VAL A 5 2.21 -5.15 2.33
N VAL A 6 2.36 -3.85 2.44
CA VAL A 6 3.60 -3.14 2.07
C VAL A 6 4.15 -2.45 3.30
N ARG A 7 5.36 -2.84 3.70
CA ARG A 7 6.08 -2.25 4.83
C ARG A 7 7.13 -1.30 4.30
N ASN A 8 7.19 -0.10 4.89
CA ASN A 8 8.09 0.94 4.46
C ASN A 8 8.92 1.48 5.61
N GLN A 9 10.21 1.73 5.35
CA GLN A 9 11.00 2.65 6.14
C GLN A 9 10.89 4.02 5.48
N ILE A 10 10.51 5.04 6.25
CA ILE A 10 10.30 6.39 5.76
C ILE A 10 11.51 7.25 6.13
N GLN A 11 11.87 8.19 5.25
CA GLN A 11 12.91 9.16 5.56
C GLN A 11 12.50 10.00 6.78
N PRO A 12 13.45 10.36 7.66
CA PRO A 12 13.14 11.17 8.84
C PRO A 12 12.36 12.44 8.48
N GLY A 13 11.27 12.70 9.20
CA GLY A 13 10.42 13.88 8.99
C GLY A 13 9.46 13.78 7.80
N LYS A 14 9.38 12.65 7.10
CA LYS A 14 8.57 12.50 5.89
C LYS A 14 7.28 11.69 6.07
N LEU A 15 6.94 11.27 7.29
CA LEU A 15 5.72 10.48 7.53
C LEU A 15 4.45 11.21 7.12
N ASP A 16 4.33 12.50 7.42
CA ASP A 16 3.13 13.26 7.05
C ASP A 16 3.05 13.47 5.54
N GLU A 17 4.17 13.60 4.86
CA GLU A 17 4.21 13.65 3.39
C GLU A 17 3.80 12.30 2.80
N TRP A 18 4.26 11.18 3.38
CA TRP A 18 3.82 9.85 2.99
C TRP A 18 2.29 9.70 3.14
N LEU A 19 1.73 10.14 4.27
CA LEU A 19 0.29 10.09 4.51
C LEU A 19 -0.49 10.90 3.47
N ALA A 20 0.00 12.09 3.13
CA ALA A 20 -0.63 12.93 2.12
C ALA A 20 -0.63 12.25 0.75
N LEU A 21 0.48 11.64 0.35
CA LEU A 21 0.57 10.89 -0.91
C LEU A 21 -0.37 9.68 -0.93
N ILE A 22 -0.49 8.97 0.20
CA ILE A 22 -1.43 7.85 0.32
C ILE A 22 -2.87 8.33 0.11
N GLN A 23 -3.28 9.39 0.80
CA GLN A 23 -4.64 9.89 0.75
C GLN A 23 -4.99 10.54 -0.58
N GLU A 24 -4.08 11.30 -1.16
CA GLU A 24 -4.34 12.13 -2.32
C GLU A 24 -4.09 11.42 -3.65
N SER A 25 -3.23 10.41 -3.66
CA SER A 25 -2.81 9.75 -4.90
C SER A 25 -3.03 8.24 -4.90
N ILE A 26 -2.56 7.55 -3.86
CA ILE A 26 -2.56 6.08 -3.85
C ILE A 26 -3.97 5.52 -3.68
N VAL A 27 -4.71 5.98 -2.67
CA VAL A 27 -6.07 5.49 -2.38
C VAL A 27 -7.03 5.76 -3.54
N PRO A 28 -7.08 6.95 -4.15
CA PRO A 28 -7.93 7.18 -5.33
C PRO A 28 -7.62 6.22 -6.48
N ALA A 29 -6.35 5.93 -6.74
CA ALA A 29 -5.95 5.00 -7.78
C ALA A 29 -6.37 3.56 -7.46
N LEU A 30 -6.32 3.14 -6.19
CA LEU A 30 -6.78 1.82 -5.77
C LEU A 30 -8.29 1.66 -5.93
N LYS A 31 -9.07 2.68 -5.60
CA LYS A 31 -10.52 2.63 -5.66
C LYS A 31 -11.08 2.38 -7.05
N GLY A 32 -10.33 2.70 -8.09
CA GLY A 32 -10.75 2.47 -9.48
C GLY A 32 -10.49 1.05 -9.98
N GLN A 33 -9.87 0.18 -9.18
CA GLN A 33 -9.47 -1.14 -9.65
C GLN A 33 -10.50 -2.21 -9.30
N HIS A 34 -10.65 -3.18 -10.21
CA HIS A 34 -11.58 -4.29 -10.03
C HIS A 34 -11.20 -5.15 -8.82
N GLY A 35 -12.18 -5.46 -7.99
CA GLY A 35 -12.00 -6.30 -6.81
C GLY A 35 -11.41 -5.62 -5.58
N PHE A 36 -11.07 -4.35 -5.68
CA PHE A 36 -10.57 -3.59 -4.52
C PHE A 36 -11.64 -3.47 -3.45
N GLN A 37 -11.30 -3.85 -2.19
CA GLN A 37 -12.24 -3.85 -1.07
C GLN A 37 -11.92 -2.86 0.03
N GLY A 38 -10.70 -2.39 0.14
CA GLY A 38 -10.33 -1.44 1.16
C GLY A 38 -8.84 -1.30 1.34
N PHE A 39 -8.45 -0.24 2.04
CA PHE A 39 -7.06 0.08 2.32
C PHE A 39 -6.93 0.59 3.74
N VAL A 40 -5.89 0.16 4.43
CA VAL A 40 -5.54 0.64 5.77
C VAL A 40 -4.09 1.08 5.77
N ALA A 41 -3.83 2.26 6.29
CA ALA A 41 -2.49 2.77 6.54
C ALA A 41 -2.24 2.87 8.05
N MET A 42 -1.08 2.41 8.48
CA MET A 42 -0.64 2.50 9.87
C MET A 42 0.76 3.09 9.89
N ILE A 43 1.04 3.89 10.92
CA ILE A 43 2.35 4.52 11.06
C ILE A 43 2.90 4.31 12.47
N ASP A 44 4.22 4.22 12.54
CA ASP A 44 4.99 4.25 13.79
C ASP A 44 5.86 5.52 13.74
N ARG A 45 5.43 6.57 14.44
CA ARG A 45 6.10 7.87 14.40
C ARG A 45 7.45 7.86 15.09
N GLU A 46 7.62 6.98 16.06
CA GLU A 46 8.88 6.87 16.80
C GLU A 46 10.01 6.34 15.93
N HIS A 47 9.69 5.41 15.02
CA HIS A 47 10.68 4.71 14.20
C HIS A 47 10.61 5.05 12.72
N ASP A 48 9.83 6.03 12.32
CA ASP A 48 9.64 6.43 10.92
C ASP A 48 9.25 5.24 10.02
N LYS A 49 8.30 4.43 10.48
CA LYS A 49 7.83 3.25 9.74
C LYS A 49 6.37 3.39 9.36
N SER A 50 6.01 2.78 8.27
CA SER A 50 4.62 2.68 7.84
C SER A 50 4.29 1.30 7.30
N ILE A 51 3.01 0.95 7.39
CA ILE A 51 2.42 -0.20 6.72
C ILE A 51 1.19 0.29 5.99
N GLY A 52 1.08 -0.09 4.70
CA GLY A 52 -0.15 0.05 3.95
C GLY A 52 -0.61 -1.33 3.53
N TYR A 53 -1.89 -1.68 3.78
CA TYR A 53 -2.40 -2.90 3.20
C TYR A 53 -3.70 -2.64 2.43
N SER A 54 -3.79 -3.29 1.27
CA SER A 54 -4.96 -3.28 0.42
C SER A 54 -5.62 -4.66 0.42
N MET A 55 -6.95 -4.68 0.43
CA MET A 55 -7.74 -5.91 0.41
C MET A 55 -8.44 -6.04 -0.91
N TRP A 56 -8.53 -7.29 -1.40
CA TRP A 56 -9.03 -7.62 -2.74
C TRP A 56 -9.97 -8.82 -2.64
N ASP A 57 -11.01 -8.84 -3.50
CA ASP A 57 -11.97 -9.94 -3.54
C ASP A 57 -11.30 -11.30 -3.73
N SER A 58 -10.26 -11.35 -4.56
CA SER A 58 -9.58 -12.59 -4.91
C SER A 58 -8.08 -12.37 -5.13
N GLU A 59 -7.32 -13.45 -5.08
CA GLU A 59 -5.90 -13.43 -5.45
C GLU A 59 -5.72 -12.99 -6.91
N ALA A 60 -6.63 -13.41 -7.80
CA ALA A 60 -6.59 -13.03 -9.20
C ALA A 60 -6.74 -11.52 -9.42
N ASP A 61 -7.62 -10.87 -8.66
CA ASP A 61 -7.79 -9.40 -8.74
C ASP A 61 -6.55 -8.67 -8.25
N LEU A 62 -5.95 -9.14 -7.17
CA LEU A 62 -4.69 -8.59 -6.65
C LEU A 62 -3.58 -8.75 -7.70
N ALA A 63 -3.43 -9.93 -8.26
CA ALA A 63 -2.43 -10.21 -9.29
C ALA A 63 -2.64 -9.36 -10.54
N ALA A 64 -3.89 -9.15 -10.96
CA ALA A 64 -4.22 -8.30 -12.10
C ALA A 64 -3.84 -6.84 -11.84
N SER A 65 -4.05 -6.34 -10.63
CA SER A 65 -3.61 -5.01 -10.22
C SER A 65 -2.10 -4.83 -10.38
N GLU A 66 -1.32 -5.82 -10.01
CA GLU A 66 0.14 -5.79 -10.17
C GLU A 66 0.57 -5.96 -11.63
N ALA A 67 -0.05 -6.88 -12.35
CA ALA A 67 0.26 -7.14 -13.76
C ALA A 67 -0.04 -5.94 -14.67
N SER A 68 -0.99 -5.09 -14.28
CA SER A 68 -1.31 -3.86 -15.02
C SER A 68 -0.22 -2.78 -14.92
N GLY A 69 0.75 -2.94 -14.02
CA GLY A 69 1.76 -1.92 -13.72
C GLY A 69 1.30 -0.90 -12.68
N ASN A 70 0.06 -0.98 -12.19
CA ASN A 70 -0.47 0.02 -11.27
C ASN A 70 0.29 0.06 -9.94
N TYR A 71 0.60 -1.11 -9.36
CA TYR A 71 1.37 -1.19 -8.13
C TYR A 71 2.73 -0.49 -8.26
N GLN A 72 3.46 -0.78 -9.34
CA GLN A 72 4.78 -0.18 -9.60
C GLN A 72 4.68 1.34 -9.77
N GLN A 73 3.64 1.83 -10.43
CA GLN A 73 3.41 3.27 -10.58
C GLN A 73 3.15 3.94 -9.23
N GLN A 74 2.38 3.29 -8.35
CA GLN A 74 2.09 3.84 -7.02
C GLN A 74 3.35 3.87 -6.15
N ILE A 75 4.16 2.81 -6.15
CA ILE A 75 5.42 2.78 -5.42
C ILE A 75 6.38 3.86 -5.93
N ALA A 76 6.43 4.09 -7.23
CA ALA A 76 7.28 5.14 -7.80
C ALA A 76 6.92 6.53 -7.27
N LYS A 77 5.63 6.81 -7.02
CA LYS A 77 5.18 8.09 -6.44
C LYS A 77 5.68 8.31 -5.02
N LEU A 78 5.98 7.23 -4.30
CA LEU A 78 6.47 7.29 -2.92
C LEU A 78 8.00 7.40 -2.82
N GLY A 79 8.71 7.33 -3.94
CA GLY A 79 10.18 7.27 -3.96
C GLY A 79 10.86 8.42 -3.24
N SER A 80 10.27 9.61 -3.23
CA SER A 80 10.86 10.81 -2.57
C SER A 80 10.79 10.76 -1.04
N VAL A 81 9.94 9.89 -0.47
CA VAL A 81 9.74 9.81 0.98
C VAL A 81 10.24 8.50 1.58
N LEU A 82 10.53 7.49 0.77
CA LEU A 82 11.02 6.20 1.25
C LEU A 82 12.52 6.25 1.52
N ALA A 83 12.96 5.59 2.61
CA ALA A 83 14.37 5.44 2.97
C ALA A 83 14.99 4.14 2.43
N GLY A 84 14.25 3.40 1.63
CA GLY A 84 14.71 2.15 1.02
C GLY A 84 13.58 1.51 0.23
N SER A 85 13.83 0.33 -0.32
CA SER A 85 12.81 -0.41 -1.06
C SER A 85 11.72 -0.92 -0.11
N PRO A 86 10.43 -0.81 -0.49
CA PRO A 86 9.35 -1.36 0.30
C PRO A 86 9.41 -2.89 0.32
N ALA A 87 9.00 -3.48 1.44
CA ALA A 87 8.84 -4.92 1.58
C ALA A 87 7.37 -5.27 1.32
N ARG A 88 7.15 -6.14 0.34
CA ARG A 88 5.81 -6.56 -0.09
C ARG A 88 5.55 -8.01 0.25
N ASP A 89 4.41 -8.27 0.90
CA ASP A 89 3.91 -9.62 1.18
C ASP A 89 2.45 -9.72 0.76
N VAL A 90 2.01 -10.93 0.42
CA VAL A 90 0.62 -11.23 0.07
C VAL A 90 0.11 -12.32 0.99
N TYR A 91 -1.09 -12.11 1.52
CA TYR A 91 -1.73 -13.05 2.45
C TYR A 91 -3.16 -13.34 2.05
N GLU A 92 -3.60 -14.57 2.32
CA GLU A 92 -5.02 -14.88 2.34
C GLU A 92 -5.63 -14.34 3.63
N VAL A 93 -6.73 -13.60 3.51
CA VAL A 93 -7.46 -13.10 4.67
C VAL A 93 -8.36 -14.20 5.18
N THR A 94 -8.12 -14.67 6.39
CA THR A 94 -8.84 -15.83 6.96
C THR A 94 -9.81 -15.44 8.05
N VAL A 95 -9.56 -14.36 8.78
CA VAL A 95 -10.44 -13.87 9.85
C VAL A 95 -10.53 -12.35 9.80
N VAL A 96 -11.74 -11.84 9.78
CA VAL A 96 -12.05 -10.43 10.00
C VAL A 96 -13.12 -10.39 11.09
N ALA A 97 -12.77 -9.88 12.25
CA ALA A 97 -13.68 -9.87 13.39
C ALA A 97 -14.38 -8.52 13.57
#